data_0d50c09fc42071679d3b55fc3c09b7bb
#
_entry.id   0d50c09fc42071679d3b55fc3c09b7bb
#
_cell.length_a   1.000
_cell.length_b   1.000
_cell.length_c   1.000
_cell.angle_alpha   90.00
_cell.angle_beta   90.00
_cell.angle_gamma   90.00
#
_symmetry.space_group_name_H-M   'P 1'
#
loop_
_entity.id
_entity.type
_entity.pdbx_description
1 polymer ?
#
loop_
_entity_poly.entity_id
_entity_poly.type
_entity_poly.pdbx_seq_one_letter_code
_entity_poly.pdbx_strand_id
1 'polypeptide(L)' 'MIKVKKINGKDLIINAELIEFIEKTPDTIISMTTGKKIIVKDTSEELIKKVIEYRREIFPFKRFKKLTEDEIKELNLSEE' A
#
# COMPACT_ATOMS: atom_id res chain seq x y z
N MET A 1 -1.20 9.42 0.59
CA MET A 1 -1.57 9.44 2.03
C MET A 1 -2.72 8.48 2.28
N ILE A 2 -2.63 7.70 3.32
CA ILE A 2 -3.72 6.83 3.75
C ILE A 2 -4.03 7.09 5.21
N LYS A 3 -5.29 6.89 5.60
CA LYS A 3 -5.73 7.05 6.97
C LYS A 3 -5.81 5.68 7.65
N VAL A 4 -5.17 5.56 8.80
CA VAL A 4 -5.18 4.34 9.60
C VAL A 4 -5.67 4.67 11.00
N LYS A 5 -6.12 3.65 11.72
CA LYS A 5 -6.55 3.80 13.11
C LYS A 5 -5.50 3.19 14.01
N LYS A 6 -4.89 4.02 14.85
CA LYS A 6 -3.89 3.55 15.81
C LYS A 6 -4.55 2.67 16.87
N ILE A 7 -3.73 1.88 17.56
CA ILE A 7 -4.23 0.97 18.60
C ILE A 7 -4.97 1.70 19.72
N ASN A 8 -4.64 2.96 19.97
CA ASN A 8 -5.32 3.79 20.96
C ASN A 8 -6.65 4.37 20.45
N GLY A 9 -7.07 4.03 19.24
CA GLY A 9 -8.33 4.47 18.66
C GLY A 9 -8.25 5.79 17.90
N LYS A 10 -7.12 6.47 17.93
CA LYS A 10 -6.95 7.74 17.21
C LYS A 10 -6.60 7.51 15.74
N ASP A 11 -7.09 8.39 14.89
CA ASP A 11 -6.75 8.35 13.48
C ASP A 11 -5.36 8.92 13.24
N LEU A 12 -4.67 8.37 12.26
CA LEU A 12 -3.37 8.83 11.83
C LEU A 12 -3.31 8.79 10.32
N ILE A 13 -2.80 9.85 9.72
CA ILE A 13 -2.59 9.89 8.27
C ILE A 13 -1.11 9.67 8.01
N ILE A 14 -0.79 8.67 7.21
CA ILE A 14 0.60 8.32 6.91
C ILE A 14 0.86 8.39 5.41
N ASN A 15 2.11 8.61 5.07
CA ASN A 15 2.53 8.57 3.67
C ASN A 15 2.77 7.12 3.26
N ALA A 16 1.89 6.61 2.42
CA ALA A 16 1.95 5.21 1.96
C ALA A 16 3.26 4.89 1.24
N GLU A 17 3.91 5.88 0.63
CA GLU A 17 5.17 5.69 -0.06
C GLU A 17 6.33 5.36 0.88
N LEU A 18 6.18 5.62 2.17
CA LEU A 18 7.21 5.37 3.17
C LEU A 18 6.99 4.09 3.95
N ILE A 19 5.99 3.30 3.59
CA ILE A 19 5.75 1.99 4.22
C ILE A 19 6.73 0.99 3.65
N GLU A 20 7.48 0.34 4.53
CA GLU A 20 8.40 -0.71 4.14
C GLU A 20 7.82 -2.10 4.36
N PHE A 21 7.32 -2.36 5.56
CA PHE A 21 6.75 -3.65 5.92
C PHE A 21 5.41 -3.49 6.62
N ILE A 22 4.54 -4.47 6.42
CA ILE A 22 3.29 -4.62 7.19
C ILE A 22 3.30 -6.03 7.77
N GLU A 23 3.30 -6.14 9.09
CA GLU A 23 3.26 -7.41 9.80
C GLU A 23 1.93 -7.53 10.52
N LYS A 24 1.44 -8.74 10.71
CA LYS A 24 0.11 -8.93 11.29
C LYS A 24 0.04 -9.88 12.48
N THR A 25 1.15 -10.20 13.10
CA THR A 25 1.16 -11.14 14.23
C THR A 25 1.87 -10.54 15.44
N PRO A 26 1.19 -10.41 16.62
CA PRO A 26 -0.25 -10.61 16.84
C PRO A 26 -1.10 -9.43 16.37
N ASP A 27 -0.52 -8.23 16.34
CA ASP A 27 -1.20 -7.01 15.89
C ASP A 27 -0.66 -6.59 14.53
N THR A 28 -1.41 -5.74 13.84
CA THR A 28 -0.94 -5.16 12.59
C THR A 28 0.07 -4.07 12.89
N ILE A 29 1.28 -4.24 12.42
CA ILE A 29 2.38 -3.29 12.63
C ILE A 29 2.85 -2.79 11.29
N ILE A 30 2.88 -1.47 11.13
CA ILE A 30 3.42 -0.82 9.94
C ILE A 30 4.82 -0.34 10.26
N SER A 31 5.80 -0.82 9.50
CA SER A 31 7.19 -0.37 9.61
C SER A 31 7.48 0.62 8.50
N MET A 32 7.86 1.83 8.88
CA MET A 32 8.18 2.88 7.93
C MET A 32 9.66 2.86 7.57
N THR A 33 9.99 3.35 6.39
CA THR A 33 11.39 3.45 5.96
C THR A 33 12.25 4.32 6.87
N THR A 34 11.60 5.20 7.63
CA THR A 34 12.28 6.05 8.63
C THR A 34 12.68 5.29 9.89
N GLY A 35 12.28 4.03 10.01
CA GLY A 35 12.51 3.22 11.20
C GLY A 35 11.36 3.24 12.21
N LYS A 36 10.37 4.08 12.02
CA LYS A 36 9.20 4.11 12.90
C LYS A 36 8.35 2.87 12.70
N LYS A 37 7.79 2.39 13.80
CA LYS A 37 6.81 1.30 13.80
C LYS A 37 5.53 1.79 14.42
N ILE A 38 4.42 1.50 13.76
CA ILE A 38 3.10 1.97 14.18
C ILE A 38 2.18 0.76 14.31
N ILE A 39 1.57 0.60 15.48
CA ILE A 39 0.61 -0.48 15.72
C ILE A 39 -0.77 0.09 15.42
N VAL A 40 -1.50 -0.58 14.53
CA VAL A 40 -2.81 -0.11 14.08
C VAL A 40 -3.89 -1.17 14.29
N LYS A 41 -5.15 -0.73 14.31
CA LYS A 41 -6.30 -1.61 14.40
C LYS A 41 -6.74 -2.16 13.06
N ASP A 42 -6.36 -1.50 11.97
CA ASP A 42 -6.68 -1.95 10.62
C ASP A 42 -6.05 -3.32 10.38
N THR A 43 -6.72 -4.16 9.61
CA THR A 43 -6.12 -5.43 9.22
C THR A 43 -5.11 -5.20 8.11
N SER A 44 -4.19 -6.15 7.93
CA SER A 44 -3.21 -6.04 6.85
C SER A 44 -3.90 -5.98 5.49
N GLU A 45 -5.00 -6.71 5.32
CA GLU A 45 -5.78 -6.70 4.09
C GLU A 45 -6.41 -5.35 3.82
N GLU A 46 -6.94 -4.70 4.86
CA GLU A 46 -7.50 -3.35 4.74
C GLU A 46 -6.42 -2.34 4.36
N LEU A 47 -5.23 -2.46 4.94
CA LEU A 47 -4.10 -1.59 4.62
C LEU A 47 -3.66 -1.74 3.17
N ILE A 48 -3.54 -2.97 2.71
CA ILE A 48 -3.16 -3.26 1.33
C ILE A 48 -4.18 -2.64 0.38
N LYS A 49 -5.45 -2.78 0.70
CA LYS A 49 -6.52 -2.21 -0.10
C LYS A 49 -6.43 -0.68 -0.15
N LYS A 50 -6.16 -0.04 0.98
CA LYS A 50 -6.01 1.41 1.06
C LYS A 50 -4.83 1.89 0.22
N VAL A 51 -3.72 1.17 0.23
CA VAL A 51 -2.54 1.52 -0.57
C VAL A 51 -2.86 1.41 -2.06
N ILE A 52 -3.56 0.36 -2.46
CA ILE A 52 -3.96 0.16 -3.85
C ILE A 52 -4.88 1.30 -4.30
N GLU A 53 -5.87 1.65 -3.50
CA GLU A 53 -6.79 2.74 -3.82
C GLU A 53 -6.06 4.08 -3.92
N TYR A 54 -5.12 4.34 -3.01
CA TYR A 54 -4.29 5.52 -3.04
C TYR A 54 -3.51 5.61 -4.35
N ARG A 55 -2.90 4.52 -4.78
CA ARG A 55 -2.13 4.50 -6.03
C ARG A 55 -3.02 4.73 -7.25
N ARG A 56 -4.24 4.23 -7.23
CA ARG A 56 -5.20 4.46 -8.30
C ARG A 56 -5.58 5.92 -8.41
N GLU A 57 -5.67 6.63 -7.30
CA GLU A 57 -6.00 8.05 -7.27
C GLU A 57 -4.89 8.93 -7.81
N ILE A 58 -3.64 8.61 -7.47
CA ILE A 58 -2.50 9.41 -7.93
C ILE A 58 -2.05 9.05 -9.35
N PHE A 59 -2.42 7.86 -9.82
CA PHE A 59 -2.12 7.40 -11.17
C PHE A 59 -3.41 7.00 -11.87
N PRO A 60 -4.24 7.95 -12.31
CA PRO A 60 -5.55 7.64 -12.85
C PRO A 60 -5.53 7.05 -14.27
N PHE A 61 -4.40 6.58 -14.73
CA PHE A 61 -4.26 6.03 -16.08
C PHE A 61 -4.73 4.59 -16.13
N LYS A 62 -5.21 4.20 -17.32
CA LYS A 62 -5.74 2.88 -17.55
C LYS A 62 -4.73 1.75 -17.39
N ARG A 63 -3.44 2.07 -17.36
CA ARG A 63 -2.39 1.05 -17.16
C ARG A 63 -2.52 0.29 -15.85
N PHE A 64 -3.33 0.79 -14.92
CA PHE A 64 -3.61 0.06 -13.69
C PHE A 64 -4.78 -0.90 -13.81
N LYS A 65 -5.36 -1.02 -14.98
CA LYS A 65 -6.26 -2.11 -15.28
C LYS A 65 -5.48 -3.41 -15.31
N LYS A 66 -6.20 -4.51 -15.20
CA LYS A 66 -5.61 -5.82 -15.39
C LYS A 66 -5.04 -5.91 -16.81
N LEU A 67 -3.75 -6.14 -16.93
CA LEU A 67 -3.09 -6.26 -18.22
C LEU A 67 -3.38 -7.60 -18.88
N THR A 68 -3.49 -7.60 -20.19
CA THR A 68 -3.56 -8.83 -20.98
C THR A 68 -2.15 -9.42 -21.09
N GLU A 69 -2.07 -10.69 -21.47
CA GLU A 69 -0.78 -11.34 -21.66
C GLU A 69 0.06 -10.65 -22.74
N ASP A 70 -0.59 -10.18 -23.79
CA ASP A 70 0.11 -9.48 -24.86
C ASP A 70 0.70 -8.15 -24.38
N GLU A 71 -0.03 -7.42 -23.56
CA GLU A 71 0.44 -6.18 -22.98
C GLU A 71 1.64 -6.42 -22.06
N ILE A 72 1.61 -7.49 -21.30
CA ILE A 72 2.71 -7.87 -20.42
C ILE A 72 3.95 -8.22 -21.24
N LYS A 73 3.78 -8.94 -22.32
CA LYS A 73 4.88 -9.31 -23.23
C LYS A 73 5.53 -8.08 -23.84
N GLU A 74 4.73 -7.11 -24.26
CA GLU A 74 5.26 -5.85 -24.80
C GLU A 74 6.10 -5.10 -23.80
N LEU A 75 5.65 -5.04 -22.54
CA LEU A 75 6.40 -4.41 -21.46
C LEU A 75 7.74 -5.11 -21.21
N ASN A 76 7.72 -6.43 -21.20
CA ASN A 76 8.95 -7.21 -21.00
C ASN A 76 9.94 -7.01 -22.14
N LEU A 77 9.45 -6.95 -23.38
CA LEU A 77 10.31 -6.70 -24.53
C LEU A 77 10.92 -5.30 -24.48
N SER A 78 10.19 -4.32 -23.98
CA SER A 78 10.70 -2.95 -23.89
C SER A 78 11.74 -2.77 -22.80
N GLU A 79 11.81 -3.68 -21.84
CA GLU A 79 12.79 -3.63 -20.76
C GLU A 79 14.14 -4.25 -21.18
N GLU A 80 14.15 -5.03 -22.21
CA GLU A 80 15.38 -5.63 -22.73
C GLU A 80 16.08 -4.72 -23.73
#